data_2ae1818aba8bee199bfa5cffb3b3f8ba
#
_entry.id   2ae1818aba8bee199bfa5cffb3b3f8ba
#
_cell.length_a   1.000
_cell.length_b   1.000
_cell.length_c   1.000
_cell.angle_alpha   90.00
_cell.angle_beta   90.00
_cell.angle_gamma   90.00
#
_symmetry.space_group_name_H-M   'P 1'
#
loop_
_entity.id
_entity.type
_entity.pdbx_description
1 polymer ?
#
loop_
_entity_poly.entity_id
_entity_poly.type
_entity_poly.pdbx_seq_one_letter_code
_entity_poly.pdbx_strand_id
1 'polypeptide(L)'
;MQNNYYSINHCINIYERPSINSKISSQIIYGEKFKVLRKTKSFLKIRTSYDRYIGYIKDKNFIKKFKPTHKVKVLKAKVYKSKNFLPFSSEIEIIKKKKNYVMFKKNKWIKQKDITNINKKEKNFSKIFKSYLNCKYNWVGKSHQGIVCSALIQIFYKFNKRFFPRDTIDQIKYKKGSKTKKKI
;
A
#
# COMPACT_ATOMS: atom_id res chain seq x y z
N MET A 1 -25.72 3.05 -2.41
CA MET A 1 -24.69 3.41 -1.38
C MET A 1 -23.32 2.97 -1.86
N GLN A 2 -22.30 3.84 -1.81
CA GLN A 2 -20.96 3.47 -2.23
C GLN A 2 -20.34 2.50 -1.21
N ASN A 3 -20.08 1.25 -1.62
CA ASN A 3 -19.44 0.21 -0.82
C ASN A 3 -17.90 0.40 -0.78
N ASN A 4 -17.47 1.57 -0.27
CA ASN A 4 -16.06 1.89 -0.10
C ASN A 4 -15.56 1.45 1.28
N TYR A 5 -14.40 0.82 1.29
CA TYR A 5 -13.74 0.33 2.50
C TYR A 5 -12.27 0.68 2.52
N TYR A 6 -11.65 0.63 3.69
CA TYR A 6 -10.23 0.81 3.90
C TYR A 6 -9.62 -0.41 4.59
N SER A 7 -8.44 -0.81 4.13
CA SER A 7 -7.68 -1.87 4.79
C SER A 7 -7.06 -1.36 6.09
N ILE A 8 -7.33 -2.06 7.18
CA ILE A 8 -6.69 -1.85 8.48
C ILE A 8 -5.77 -3.02 8.86
N ASN A 9 -5.39 -3.81 7.87
CA ASN A 9 -4.41 -4.87 7.95
C ASN A 9 -3.07 -4.40 7.37
N HIS A 10 -1.95 -4.92 7.87
CA HIS A 10 -0.60 -4.47 7.46
C HIS A 10 -0.37 -4.63 5.96
N CYS A 11 -0.67 -5.82 5.46
CA CYS A 11 -0.65 -6.17 4.05
C CYS A 11 -1.59 -7.34 3.82
N ILE A 12 -2.37 -7.33 2.76
CA ILE A 12 -3.26 -8.43 2.36
C ILE A 12 -3.07 -8.73 0.88
N ASN A 13 -3.14 -10.02 0.54
CA ASN A 13 -3.02 -10.48 -0.85
C ASN A 13 -4.33 -10.27 -1.60
N ILE A 14 -4.21 -9.88 -2.87
CA ILE A 14 -5.28 -9.92 -3.86
C ILE A 14 -5.06 -11.16 -4.70
N TYR A 15 -6.07 -11.99 -4.83
CA TYR A 15 -6.06 -13.26 -5.56
C TYR A 15 -6.80 -13.12 -6.90
N GLU A 16 -6.42 -13.91 -7.88
CA GLU A 16 -7.11 -13.97 -9.19
C GLU A 16 -8.50 -14.60 -9.09
N ARG A 17 -8.67 -15.58 -8.18
CA ARG A 17 -9.92 -16.30 -7.91
C ARG A 17 -10.25 -16.26 -6.42
N PRO A 18 -11.51 -16.53 -6.02
CA PRO A 18 -11.93 -16.51 -4.60
C PRO A 18 -11.45 -17.75 -3.83
N SER A 19 -10.15 -17.98 -3.82
CA SER A 19 -9.49 -19.11 -3.13
C SER A 19 -8.11 -18.68 -2.62
N ILE A 20 -7.71 -19.16 -1.44
CA ILE A 20 -6.36 -18.95 -0.88
C ILE A 20 -5.29 -19.70 -1.68
N ASN A 21 -5.67 -20.75 -2.41
CA ASN A 21 -4.80 -21.52 -3.29
C ASN A 21 -4.69 -20.92 -4.69
N SER A 22 -5.44 -19.83 -4.95
CA SER A 22 -5.34 -19.11 -6.22
C SER A 22 -4.05 -18.30 -6.27
N LYS A 23 -3.57 -18.04 -7.48
CA LYS A 23 -2.44 -17.16 -7.72
C LYS A 23 -2.70 -15.79 -7.11
N ILE A 24 -1.70 -15.27 -6.40
CA ILE A 24 -1.69 -13.91 -5.90
C ILE A 24 -1.35 -12.99 -7.06
N SER A 25 -2.13 -11.96 -7.28
CA SER A 25 -1.96 -11.02 -8.39
C SER A 25 -1.50 -9.62 -7.94
N SER A 26 -1.76 -9.24 -6.70
CA SER A 26 -1.30 -7.97 -6.13
C SER A 26 -1.45 -7.97 -4.60
N GLN A 27 -1.19 -6.82 -3.97
CA GLN A 27 -1.38 -6.62 -2.53
C GLN A 27 -2.03 -5.28 -2.24
N ILE A 28 -2.73 -5.19 -1.09
CA ILE A 28 -3.21 -3.96 -0.48
C ILE A 28 -2.46 -3.75 0.83
N ILE A 29 -1.93 -2.55 1.05
CA ILE A 29 -1.28 -2.16 2.30
C ILE A 29 -2.25 -1.40 3.23
N TYR A 30 -1.84 -1.16 4.47
CA TYR A 30 -2.63 -0.45 5.47
C TYR A 30 -3.06 0.95 4.96
N GLY A 31 -4.33 1.30 5.16
CA GLY A 31 -4.93 2.56 4.77
C GLY A 31 -5.41 2.62 3.31
N GLU A 32 -5.09 1.64 2.47
CA GLU A 32 -5.56 1.65 1.08
C GLU A 32 -7.08 1.48 0.98
N LYS A 33 -7.69 2.34 0.16
CA LYS A 33 -9.12 2.35 -0.14
C LYS A 33 -9.45 1.41 -1.28
N PHE A 34 -10.57 0.70 -1.16
CA PHE A 34 -11.13 -0.15 -2.22
C PHE A 34 -12.66 -0.15 -2.20
N LYS A 35 -13.25 -0.49 -3.33
CA LYS A 35 -14.70 -0.70 -3.49
C LYS A 35 -14.98 -2.20 -3.56
N VAL A 36 -15.98 -2.67 -2.82
CA VAL A 36 -16.49 -4.04 -2.95
C VAL A 36 -17.45 -4.09 -4.13
N LEU A 37 -17.15 -4.98 -5.09
CA LEU A 37 -17.96 -5.21 -6.29
C LEU A 37 -18.95 -6.35 -6.08
N ARG A 38 -18.49 -7.43 -5.40
CA ARG A 38 -19.29 -8.63 -5.11
C ARG A 38 -18.78 -9.30 -3.84
N LYS A 39 -19.68 -9.87 -3.06
CA LYS A 39 -19.36 -10.72 -1.93
C LYS A 39 -19.63 -12.18 -2.28
N THR A 40 -18.69 -13.05 -1.98
CA THR A 40 -18.82 -14.50 -1.98
C THR A 40 -18.75 -15.00 -0.54
N LYS A 41 -18.90 -16.30 -0.29
CA LYS A 41 -18.96 -16.88 1.08
C LYS A 41 -17.80 -16.41 1.98
N SER A 42 -16.56 -16.37 1.49
CA SER A 42 -15.36 -16.04 2.28
C SER A 42 -14.47 -14.98 1.65
N PHE A 43 -14.84 -14.49 0.46
CA PHE A 43 -14.05 -13.52 -0.30
C PHE A 43 -14.89 -12.36 -0.77
N LEU A 44 -14.23 -11.22 -0.96
CA LEU A 44 -14.76 -10.03 -1.59
C LEU A 44 -14.08 -9.82 -2.94
N LYS A 45 -14.84 -9.73 -4.03
CA LYS A 45 -14.33 -9.17 -5.29
C LYS A 45 -14.26 -7.66 -5.11
N ILE A 46 -13.09 -7.10 -5.31
CA ILE A 46 -12.85 -5.69 -5.04
C ILE A 46 -12.24 -4.98 -6.26
N ARG A 47 -12.33 -3.64 -6.22
CA ARG A 47 -11.54 -2.74 -7.06
C ARG A 47 -10.82 -1.76 -6.15
N THR A 48 -9.49 -1.73 -6.22
CA THR A 48 -8.67 -0.73 -5.51
C THR A 48 -8.99 0.68 -6.02
N SER A 49 -8.96 1.68 -5.12
CA SER A 49 -9.26 3.06 -5.53
C SER A 49 -8.07 3.74 -6.20
N TYR A 50 -6.84 3.35 -5.85
CA TYR A 50 -5.64 3.96 -6.36
C TYR A 50 -5.34 3.58 -7.82
N ASP A 51 -5.23 2.30 -8.11
CA ASP A 51 -4.80 1.76 -9.41
C ASP A 51 -5.91 1.01 -10.16
N ARG A 52 -7.14 0.99 -9.60
CA ARG A 52 -8.31 0.30 -10.15
C ARG A 52 -8.14 -1.20 -10.34
N TYR A 53 -7.16 -1.78 -9.65
CA TYR A 53 -6.86 -3.20 -9.73
C TYR A 53 -8.04 -4.04 -9.24
N ILE A 54 -8.41 -5.08 -10.00
CA ILE A 54 -9.55 -5.95 -9.69
C ILE A 54 -9.03 -7.33 -9.29
N GLY A 55 -9.60 -7.89 -8.22
CA GLY A 55 -9.31 -9.25 -7.76
C GLY A 55 -10.08 -9.57 -6.50
N TYR A 56 -9.68 -10.65 -5.83
CA TYR A 56 -10.36 -11.17 -4.66
C TYR A 56 -9.49 -11.05 -3.43
N ILE A 57 -10.07 -10.58 -2.32
CA ILE A 57 -9.44 -10.58 -1.01
C ILE A 57 -10.26 -11.43 -0.06
N LYS A 58 -9.60 -12.09 0.89
CA LYS A 58 -10.30 -12.79 1.97
C LYS A 58 -11.13 -11.77 2.77
N ASP A 59 -12.38 -12.09 3.05
CA ASP A 59 -13.25 -11.25 3.87
C ASP A 59 -12.65 -11.16 5.29
N LYS A 60 -12.34 -9.94 5.71
CA LYS A 60 -11.76 -9.58 6.99
C LYS A 60 -12.44 -8.32 7.51
N ASN A 61 -12.07 -7.88 8.70
CA ASN A 61 -12.54 -6.62 9.24
C ASN A 61 -11.95 -5.44 8.46
N PHE A 62 -12.81 -4.74 7.72
CA PHE A 62 -12.53 -3.50 7.02
C PHE A 62 -13.38 -2.39 7.57
N ILE A 63 -12.94 -1.13 7.43
CA ILE A 63 -13.67 0.03 7.93
C ILE A 63 -14.18 0.89 6.78
N LYS A 64 -15.35 1.51 6.98
CA LYS A 64 -15.98 2.41 5.99
C LYS A 64 -15.56 3.86 6.18
N LYS A 65 -15.31 4.28 7.42
CA LYS A 65 -14.93 5.65 7.75
C LYS A 65 -13.44 5.68 8.12
N PHE A 66 -12.65 6.44 7.37
CA PHE A 66 -11.22 6.60 7.61
C PHE A 66 -10.75 7.92 6.97
N LYS A 67 -10.11 8.77 7.77
CA LYS A 67 -9.60 10.08 7.33
C LYS A 67 -8.09 10.14 7.55
N PRO A 68 -7.27 9.60 6.63
CA PRO A 68 -5.84 9.58 6.81
C PRO A 68 -5.26 10.99 6.83
N THR A 69 -4.47 11.29 7.86
CA THR A 69 -3.79 12.58 8.06
C THR A 69 -2.29 12.47 7.81
N HIS A 70 -1.75 11.26 7.94
CA HIS A 70 -0.31 10.98 7.81
C HIS A 70 -0.07 9.71 7.01
N LYS A 71 1.17 9.52 6.58
CA LYS A 71 1.65 8.33 5.89
C LYS A 71 3.03 7.92 6.39
N VAL A 72 3.33 6.64 6.32
CA VAL A 72 4.63 6.06 6.67
C VAL A 72 5.67 6.48 5.64
N LYS A 73 6.78 7.09 6.08
CA LYS A 73 7.89 7.57 5.24
C LYS A 73 9.14 6.72 5.30
N VAL A 74 9.18 5.72 6.17
CA VAL A 74 10.28 4.75 6.30
C VAL A 74 9.86 3.42 5.68
N LEU A 75 10.83 2.56 5.30
CA LEU A 75 10.56 1.26 4.69
C LEU A 75 9.54 0.44 5.49
N LYS A 76 9.68 0.42 6.81
CA LYS A 76 8.80 -0.26 7.76
C LYS A 76 8.73 0.51 9.08
N ALA A 77 7.55 0.93 9.49
CA ALA A 77 7.32 1.54 10.79
C ALA A 77 6.95 0.46 11.82
N LYS A 78 7.79 0.27 12.83
CA LYS A 78 7.57 -0.74 13.89
C LYS A 78 6.36 -0.37 14.74
N VAL A 79 5.41 -1.29 14.88
CA VAL A 79 4.32 -1.15 15.85
C VAL A 79 4.85 -1.45 17.25
N TYR A 80 4.68 -0.50 18.18
CA TYR A 80 5.19 -0.60 19.54
C TYR A 80 4.65 -1.85 20.26
N LYS A 81 5.53 -2.56 20.97
CA LYS A 81 5.23 -3.82 21.67
C LYS A 81 4.54 -4.86 20.78
N SER A 82 4.91 -4.92 19.50
CA SER A 82 4.34 -5.88 18.55
C SER A 82 5.41 -6.38 17.57
N LYS A 83 5.22 -7.58 17.00
CA LYS A 83 6.03 -8.08 15.87
C LYS A 83 5.66 -7.45 14.53
N ASN A 84 4.60 -6.65 14.49
CA ASN A 84 4.04 -6.07 13.27
C ASN A 84 4.75 -4.78 12.85
N PHE A 85 4.68 -4.48 11.56
CA PHE A 85 5.17 -3.25 10.94
C PHE A 85 4.14 -2.70 9.97
N LEU A 86 4.07 -1.38 9.84
CA LEU A 86 3.37 -0.75 8.72
C LEU A 86 4.35 -0.53 7.58
N PRO A 87 4.04 -0.98 6.33
CA PRO A 87 4.87 -0.75 5.17
C PRO A 87 4.99 0.75 4.81
N PHE A 88 6.02 1.09 4.05
CA PHE A 88 6.15 2.40 3.41
C PHE A 88 4.88 2.78 2.65
N SER A 89 4.51 4.06 2.68
CA SER A 89 3.29 4.61 2.05
C SER A 89 1.97 4.13 2.65
N SER A 90 1.97 3.37 3.76
CA SER A 90 0.75 3.12 4.55
C SER A 90 0.17 4.44 5.03
N GLU A 91 -1.12 4.64 4.80
CA GLU A 91 -1.83 5.83 5.25
C GLU A 91 -2.47 5.58 6.61
N ILE A 92 -2.36 6.54 7.51
CA ILE A 92 -2.85 6.43 8.89
C ILE A 92 -3.63 7.65 9.32
N GLU A 93 -4.62 7.43 10.17
CA GLU A 93 -5.28 8.46 10.95
C GLU A 93 -4.62 8.53 12.33
N ILE A 94 -4.20 9.73 12.77
CA ILE A 94 -3.69 9.89 14.12
C ILE A 94 -4.86 10.10 15.08
N ILE A 95 -5.03 9.17 16.03
CA ILE A 95 -6.07 9.20 17.06
C ILE A 95 -5.56 9.95 18.30
N LYS A 96 -4.31 9.70 18.70
CA LYS A 96 -3.70 10.28 19.91
C LYS A 96 -2.18 10.40 19.72
N LYS A 97 -1.59 11.40 20.38
CA LYS A 97 -0.14 11.57 20.48
C LYS A 97 0.30 11.42 21.92
N LYS A 98 1.46 10.78 22.14
CA LYS A 98 2.09 10.64 23.45
C LYS A 98 3.61 10.62 23.29
N LYS A 99 4.32 11.64 23.79
CA LYS A 99 5.78 11.80 23.60
C LYS A 99 6.14 11.62 22.11
N ASN A 100 7.04 10.69 21.81
CA ASN A 100 7.55 10.42 20.46
C ASN A 100 6.70 9.38 19.67
N TYR A 101 5.50 9.07 20.12
CA TYR A 101 4.63 8.07 19.52
C TYR A 101 3.27 8.66 19.12
N VAL A 102 2.67 8.04 18.10
CA VAL A 102 1.29 8.32 17.68
C VAL A 102 0.48 7.02 17.68
N MET A 103 -0.75 7.11 18.15
CA MET A 103 -1.71 6.02 18.10
C MET A 103 -2.50 6.12 16.79
N PHE A 104 -2.43 5.11 15.95
CA PHE A 104 -3.10 5.04 14.65
C PHE A 104 -4.28 4.05 14.61
N LYS A 105 -4.40 3.23 15.62
CA LYS A 105 -5.50 2.29 15.88
C LYS A 105 -5.55 2.07 17.39
N LYS A 106 -6.71 1.71 17.96
CA LYS A 106 -6.86 1.44 19.40
C LYS A 106 -5.71 0.56 19.90
N ASN A 107 -4.96 1.08 20.88
CA ASN A 107 -3.79 0.43 21.49
C ASN A 107 -2.62 0.08 20.54
N LYS A 108 -2.57 0.67 19.34
CA LYS A 108 -1.47 0.47 18.38
C LYS A 108 -0.74 1.77 18.12
N TRP A 109 0.54 1.78 18.42
CA TRP A 109 1.40 2.97 18.40
C TRP A 109 2.59 2.76 17.45
N ILE A 110 3.01 3.82 16.79
CA ILE A 110 4.25 3.87 15.99
C ILE A 110 5.02 5.13 16.35
N LYS A 111 6.33 5.17 16.05
CA LYS A 111 7.15 6.35 16.29
C LYS A 111 6.72 7.49 15.39
N GLN A 112 6.59 8.70 15.95
CA GLN A 112 6.24 9.91 15.20
C GLN A 112 7.25 10.22 14.10
N LYS A 113 8.55 9.96 14.32
CA LYS A 113 9.61 10.15 13.33
C LYS A 113 9.47 9.27 12.07
N ASP A 114 8.71 8.17 12.13
CA ASP A 114 8.54 7.23 11.02
C ASP A 114 7.44 7.65 10.05
N ILE A 115 6.72 8.71 10.35
CA ILE A 115 5.61 9.22 9.55
C ILE A 115 5.82 10.64 9.07
N THR A 116 5.01 11.05 8.14
CA THR A 116 4.94 12.43 7.65
C THR A 116 3.50 12.80 7.31
N ASN A 117 3.22 14.10 7.18
CA ASN A 117 1.92 14.58 6.73
C ASN A 117 1.53 13.91 5.39
N ILE A 118 0.25 13.60 5.23
CA ILE A 118 -0.28 12.91 4.06
C ILE A 118 0.01 13.66 2.74
N ASN A 119 0.13 15.00 2.77
CA ASN A 119 0.38 15.83 1.60
C ASN A 119 1.87 16.05 1.32
N LYS A 120 2.78 15.68 2.24
CA LYS A 120 4.22 15.79 2.02
C LYS A 120 4.64 14.95 0.83
N LYS A 121 5.38 15.55 -0.09
CA LYS A 121 5.95 14.88 -1.27
C LYS A 121 7.44 14.60 -1.07
N GLU A 122 7.93 13.52 -1.65
CA GLU A 122 9.35 13.21 -1.76
C GLU A 122 9.74 13.28 -3.24
N LYS A 123 10.58 14.24 -3.59
CA LYS A 123 11.02 14.43 -4.98
C LYS A 123 12.16 13.48 -5.34
N ASN A 124 12.96 13.10 -4.36
CA ASN A 124 14.11 12.23 -4.56
C ASN A 124 13.68 10.75 -4.55
N PHE A 125 13.47 10.19 -5.75
CA PHE A 125 13.13 8.78 -5.92
C PHE A 125 14.26 7.85 -5.46
N SER A 126 15.53 8.25 -5.63
CA SER A 126 16.69 7.45 -5.21
C SER A 126 16.68 7.18 -3.71
N LYS A 127 16.23 8.13 -2.89
CA LYS A 127 16.09 7.95 -1.44
C LYS A 127 15.12 6.84 -1.09
N ILE A 128 13.99 6.78 -1.78
CA ILE A 128 12.99 5.72 -1.58
C ILE A 128 13.54 4.40 -2.10
N PHE A 129 14.11 4.37 -3.29
CA PHE A 129 14.63 3.15 -3.90
C PHE A 129 15.78 2.55 -3.10
N LYS A 130 16.72 3.37 -2.61
CA LYS A 130 17.80 2.93 -1.72
C LYS A 130 17.29 2.26 -0.45
N SER A 131 16.14 2.66 0.09
CA SER A 131 15.56 2.00 1.27
C SER A 131 15.09 0.56 1.00
N TYR A 132 14.92 0.17 -0.26
CA TYR A 132 14.51 -1.17 -0.68
C TYR A 132 15.66 -2.06 -1.18
N LEU A 133 16.94 -1.60 -1.21
CA LEU A 133 18.06 -2.33 -1.77
C LEU A 133 18.23 -3.76 -1.22
N ASN A 134 17.96 -3.95 0.07
CA ASN A 134 18.07 -5.27 0.71
C ASN A 134 16.72 -5.99 0.88
N CYS A 135 15.68 -5.53 0.18
CA CYS A 135 14.41 -6.24 0.19
C CYS A 135 14.45 -7.42 -0.77
N LYS A 136 13.92 -8.57 -0.31
CA LYS A 136 13.77 -9.73 -1.18
C LYS A 136 12.89 -9.39 -2.38
N TYR A 137 13.21 -9.96 -3.53
CA TYR A 137 12.30 -9.96 -4.65
C TYR A 137 11.08 -10.84 -4.32
N ASN A 138 9.89 -10.31 -4.56
CA ASN A 138 8.66 -11.06 -4.45
C ASN A 138 7.73 -10.65 -5.59
N TRP A 139 7.37 -11.60 -6.46
CA TRP A 139 6.64 -11.39 -7.71
C TRP A 139 5.45 -10.44 -7.62
N VAL A 140 4.70 -10.45 -6.52
CA VAL A 140 3.53 -9.57 -6.33
C VAL A 140 3.67 -8.61 -5.16
N GLY A 141 4.83 -8.61 -4.51
CA GLY A 141 5.05 -7.86 -3.27
C GLY A 141 4.97 -6.35 -3.45
N LYS A 142 4.41 -5.69 -2.43
CA LYS A 142 4.33 -4.22 -2.30
C LYS A 142 4.92 -3.72 -0.97
N SER A 143 5.67 -4.53 -0.24
CA SER A 143 6.11 -4.18 1.11
C SER A 143 7.58 -4.52 1.36
N HIS A 144 8.06 -4.19 2.57
CA HIS A 144 9.38 -4.59 3.06
C HIS A 144 9.59 -6.11 3.17
N GLN A 145 8.52 -6.91 3.11
CA GLN A 145 8.59 -8.38 3.10
C GLN A 145 8.96 -8.95 1.74
N GLY A 146 8.94 -8.12 0.74
CA GLY A 146 9.30 -8.40 -0.64
C GLY A 146 8.61 -7.44 -1.59
N ILE A 147 9.29 -7.07 -2.67
CA ILE A 147 8.80 -6.12 -3.65
C ILE A 147 9.17 -6.54 -5.08
N VAL A 148 8.28 -6.28 -6.03
CA VAL A 148 8.54 -6.41 -7.47
C VAL A 148 8.87 -5.03 -8.07
N CYS A 149 9.66 -4.99 -9.14
CA CYS A 149 10.11 -3.75 -9.78
C CYS A 149 8.97 -2.77 -10.11
N SER A 150 7.89 -3.26 -10.71
CA SER A 150 6.72 -2.43 -11.05
C SER A 150 6.04 -1.83 -9.81
N ALA A 151 5.98 -2.58 -8.69
CA ALA A 151 5.45 -2.07 -7.44
C ALA A 151 6.36 -1.02 -6.79
N LEU A 152 7.68 -1.14 -6.93
CA LEU A 152 8.64 -0.17 -6.40
C LEU A 152 8.44 1.20 -7.05
N ILE A 153 8.28 1.24 -8.37
CA ILE A 153 7.97 2.48 -9.09
C ILE A 153 6.59 2.98 -8.68
N GLN A 154 5.58 2.11 -8.69
CA GLN A 154 4.21 2.48 -8.34
C GLN A 154 4.11 3.10 -6.95
N ILE A 155 4.78 2.53 -5.93
CA ILE A 155 4.68 2.99 -4.55
C ILE A 155 5.32 4.37 -4.34
N PHE A 156 6.34 4.72 -5.15
CA PHE A 156 6.88 6.08 -5.19
C PHE A 156 5.83 7.08 -5.67
N TYR A 157 5.15 6.77 -6.77
CA TYR A 157 4.07 7.62 -7.29
C TYR A 157 2.91 7.73 -6.31
N LYS A 158 2.51 6.59 -5.71
CA LYS A 158 1.46 6.55 -4.67
C LYS A 158 1.80 7.43 -3.47
N PHE A 159 3.04 7.35 -2.97
CA PHE A 159 3.50 8.20 -1.87
C PHE A 159 3.36 9.68 -2.21
N ASN A 160 3.57 10.05 -3.47
CA ASN A 160 3.46 11.41 -3.99
C ASN A 160 2.04 11.81 -4.43
N LYS A 161 1.02 10.96 -4.15
CA LYS A 161 -0.37 11.17 -4.59
C LYS A 161 -0.49 11.34 -6.11
N ARG A 162 0.33 10.64 -6.86
CA ARG A 162 0.28 10.56 -8.32
C ARG A 162 -0.15 9.15 -8.72
N PHE A 163 -1.02 9.05 -9.71
CA PHE A 163 -1.39 7.77 -10.28
C PHE A 163 -0.21 7.18 -11.07
N PHE A 164 -0.02 5.86 -10.91
CA PHE A 164 0.85 5.06 -11.78
C PHE A 164 0.31 3.63 -11.83
N PRO A 165 0.29 2.99 -13.01
CA PRO A 165 -0.27 1.64 -13.15
C PRO A 165 0.49 0.61 -12.31
N ARG A 166 -0.18 -0.53 -12.03
CA ARG A 166 0.41 -1.63 -11.25
C ARG A 166 1.30 -2.52 -12.10
N ASP A 167 0.84 -2.89 -13.28
CA ASP A 167 1.47 -3.90 -14.11
C ASP A 167 2.42 -3.26 -15.13
N THR A 168 3.54 -3.94 -15.41
CA THR A 168 4.61 -3.43 -16.29
C THR A 168 4.10 -3.08 -17.68
N ILE A 169 3.19 -3.88 -18.24
CA ILE A 169 2.60 -3.63 -19.57
C ILE A 169 1.85 -2.30 -19.57
N ASP A 170 1.07 -2.03 -18.51
CA ASP A 170 0.34 -0.77 -18.39
C ASP A 170 1.27 0.41 -18.08
N GLN A 171 2.35 0.16 -17.33
CA GLN A 171 3.38 1.18 -17.05
C GLN A 171 4.07 1.65 -18.33
N ILE A 172 4.41 0.72 -19.23
CA ILE A 172 5.05 1.03 -20.52
C ILE A 172 4.10 1.85 -21.41
N LYS A 173 2.81 1.56 -21.38
CA LYS A 173 1.78 2.26 -22.16
C LYS A 173 1.36 3.59 -21.53
N TYR A 174 1.78 3.88 -20.31
CA TYR A 174 1.33 5.06 -19.59
C TYR A 174 1.90 6.34 -20.21
N LYS A 175 1.03 7.14 -20.87
CA LYS A 175 1.40 8.31 -21.71
C LYS A 175 2.14 9.45 -20.98
N LYS A 176 2.14 9.45 -19.64
CA LYS A 176 2.88 10.45 -18.83
C LYS A 176 4.32 10.05 -18.52
N GLY A 177 4.79 8.92 -19.04
CA GLY A 177 6.18 8.48 -18.99
C GLY A 177 6.83 8.65 -20.37
N SER A 178 8.03 9.23 -20.44
CA SER A 178 8.83 9.24 -21.67
C SER A 178 9.63 7.94 -21.78
N LYS A 179 9.65 7.35 -22.98
CA LYS A 179 10.60 6.28 -23.30
C LYS A 179 11.98 6.91 -23.45
N THR A 180 12.91 6.61 -22.56
CA THR A 180 14.32 6.90 -22.78
C THR A 180 14.86 5.93 -23.82
N LYS A 181 15.25 6.42 -25.00
CA LYS A 181 16.09 5.64 -25.92
C LYS A 181 17.46 5.51 -25.24
N LYS A 182 17.78 4.31 -24.71
CA LYS A 182 19.16 3.99 -24.39
C LYS A 182 19.94 3.97 -25.71
N LYS A 183 20.87 4.88 -25.90
CA LYS A 183 22.00 4.63 -26.79
C LYS A 183 22.85 3.57 -26.08
N ILE A 184 22.92 2.38 -26.65
CA ILE A 184 23.88 1.32 -26.32
C ILE A 184 25.22 1.77 -26.85
#